data_abe652a7c6e12278391c5f170fd1918c
#
_entry.id   abe652a7c6e12278391c5f170fd1918c
#
_cell.length_a   1.000
_cell.length_b   1.000
_cell.length_c   1.000
_cell.angle_alpha   90.00
_cell.angle_beta   90.00
_cell.angle_gamma   90.00
#
_symmetry.space_group_name_H-M   'P 1'
#
loop_
_entity.id
_entity.type
_entity.pdbx_description
1 polymer ?
#
loop_
_entity_poly.entity_id
_entity_poly.type
_entity_poly.pdbx_seq_one_letter_code
_entity_poly.pdbx_strand_id
1 'polypeptide(L)'
;MKKILIGLTVIVLIVVAGLVYVYVNLDNIVKSTIEEAGTRVTLADVSVDSVAIDTTQDSAAINGLIVGNPDGFNTDYAFSLGNISVRLDGSTLTSDTIRVIEVIIAAPSVTYELGNNTSNIATIQRNVESFVQRVSGPTGAGGADGSEDASSENASGTKVIIDNVYVRDGDVSVS
;
A
#
# COMPACT_ATOMS: atom_id res chain seq x y z
N MET A 1 -39.53 28.17 -8.06
CA MET A 1 -38.96 27.22 -9.03
C MET A 1 -37.58 27.67 -9.54
N LYS A 2 -37.39 28.87 -10.12
CA LYS A 2 -36.06 29.34 -10.63
C LYS A 2 -34.94 29.35 -9.58
N LYS A 3 -35.20 29.76 -8.34
CA LYS A 3 -34.20 29.79 -7.26
C LYS A 3 -33.74 28.39 -6.83
N ILE A 4 -34.63 27.41 -6.84
CA ILE A 4 -34.33 26.00 -6.55
C ILE A 4 -33.47 25.40 -7.67
N LEU A 5 -33.83 25.74 -8.94
CA LEU A 5 -33.04 25.27 -10.09
C LEU A 5 -31.62 25.83 -10.07
N ILE A 6 -31.43 27.11 -9.73
CA ILE A 6 -30.12 27.74 -9.59
C ILE A 6 -29.33 27.08 -8.46
N GLY A 7 -29.96 26.82 -7.30
CA GLY A 7 -29.32 26.14 -6.18
C GLY A 7 -28.83 24.74 -6.56
N LEU A 8 -29.69 23.96 -7.28
CA LEU A 8 -29.32 22.63 -7.74
C LEU A 8 -28.15 22.67 -8.74
N THR A 9 -28.17 23.62 -9.69
CA THR A 9 -27.06 23.79 -10.66
C THR A 9 -25.74 24.10 -9.97
N VAL A 10 -25.74 24.96 -8.94
CA VAL A 10 -24.54 25.29 -8.17
C VAL A 10 -24.01 24.07 -7.44
N ILE A 11 -24.87 23.27 -6.82
CA ILE A 11 -24.46 22.03 -6.14
C ILE A 11 -23.82 21.04 -7.15
N VAL A 12 -24.43 20.84 -8.31
CA VAL A 12 -23.88 19.98 -9.36
C VAL A 12 -22.51 20.46 -9.81
N LEU A 13 -22.34 21.78 -10.02
CA LEU A 13 -21.04 22.33 -10.41
C LEU A 13 -19.96 22.12 -9.33
N ILE A 14 -20.30 22.25 -8.05
CA ILE A 14 -19.36 21.98 -6.95
C ILE A 14 -18.96 20.51 -6.92
N VAL A 15 -19.92 19.60 -7.09
CA VAL A 15 -19.65 18.17 -7.12
C VAL A 15 -18.74 17.81 -8.30
N VAL A 16 -19.05 18.32 -9.50
CA VAL A 16 -18.21 18.09 -10.70
C VAL A 16 -16.82 18.65 -10.51
N ALA A 17 -16.69 19.87 -9.99
CA ALA A 17 -15.37 20.46 -9.71
C ALA A 17 -14.57 19.63 -8.67
N GLY A 18 -15.24 19.10 -7.64
CA GLY A 18 -14.62 18.22 -6.65
C GLY A 18 -14.13 16.91 -7.28
N LEU A 19 -14.93 16.28 -8.13
CA LEU A 19 -14.53 15.05 -8.83
C LEU A 19 -13.33 15.29 -9.77
N VAL A 20 -13.35 16.41 -10.51
CA VAL A 20 -12.21 16.78 -11.38
C VAL A 20 -10.95 17.02 -10.55
N TYR A 21 -11.08 17.71 -9.40
CA TYR A 21 -9.95 17.93 -8.49
C TYR A 21 -9.34 16.62 -7.99
N VAL A 22 -10.16 15.68 -7.53
CA VAL A 22 -9.69 14.36 -7.09
C VAL A 22 -9.01 13.61 -8.24
N TYR A 23 -9.62 13.61 -9.42
CA TYR A 23 -9.07 12.93 -10.59
C TYR A 23 -7.68 13.45 -10.99
N VAL A 24 -7.52 14.78 -11.03
CA VAL A 24 -6.24 15.43 -11.40
C VAL A 24 -5.15 15.26 -10.33
N ASN A 25 -5.55 15.08 -9.07
CA ASN A 25 -4.61 14.95 -7.95
C ASN A 25 -4.50 13.52 -7.40
N LEU A 26 -5.03 12.53 -8.09
CA LEU A 26 -5.12 11.14 -7.61
C LEU A 26 -3.73 10.59 -7.20
N ASP A 27 -2.71 10.82 -8.01
CA ASP A 27 -1.33 10.38 -7.76
C ASP A 27 -0.81 10.94 -6.43
N ASN A 28 -1.00 12.23 -6.18
CA ASN A 28 -0.55 12.89 -4.96
C ASN A 28 -1.35 12.44 -3.73
N ILE A 29 -2.65 12.21 -3.88
CA ILE A 29 -3.52 11.72 -2.80
C ILE A 29 -3.07 10.32 -2.38
N VAL A 30 -2.83 9.44 -3.36
CA VAL A 30 -2.38 8.07 -3.10
C VAL A 30 -0.98 8.08 -2.49
N LYS A 31 -0.04 8.89 -3.03
CA LYS A 31 1.29 9.08 -2.44
C LYS A 31 1.20 9.45 -0.96
N SER A 32 0.50 10.53 -0.62
CA SER A 32 0.36 11.00 0.76
C SER A 32 -0.28 9.95 1.66
N THR A 33 -1.24 9.19 1.13
CA THR A 33 -1.90 8.11 1.89
C THR A 33 -0.92 6.97 2.20
N ILE A 34 -0.07 6.59 1.24
CA ILE A 34 0.95 5.55 1.44
C ILE A 34 1.97 6.01 2.51
N GLU A 35 2.46 7.24 2.40
CA GLU A 35 3.42 7.81 3.34
C GLU A 35 2.84 7.89 4.76
N GLU A 36 1.65 8.46 4.92
CA GLU A 36 1.00 8.61 6.22
C GLU A 36 0.60 7.27 6.84
N ALA A 37 -0.03 6.39 6.07
CA ALA A 37 -0.44 5.08 6.56
C ALA A 37 0.79 4.20 6.84
N GLY A 38 1.79 4.21 5.97
CA GLY A 38 3.03 3.46 6.14
C GLY A 38 3.76 3.86 7.42
N THR A 39 3.98 5.16 7.63
CA THR A 39 4.63 5.68 8.83
C THR A 39 3.84 5.31 10.10
N ARG A 40 2.51 5.41 10.06
CA ARG A 40 1.66 5.04 11.20
C ARG A 40 1.71 3.56 11.55
N VAL A 41 1.84 2.70 10.54
CA VAL A 41 1.83 1.24 10.70
C VAL A 41 3.20 0.72 11.12
N THR A 42 4.26 1.21 10.50
CA THR A 42 5.64 0.75 10.74
C THR A 42 6.29 1.42 11.95
N LEU A 43 5.80 2.59 12.37
CA LEU A 43 6.46 3.51 13.31
C LEU A 43 7.89 3.87 12.86
N ALA A 44 8.10 3.91 11.55
CA ALA A 44 9.30 4.37 10.88
C ALA A 44 8.89 5.36 9.79
N ASP A 45 9.78 6.26 9.40
CA ASP A 45 9.47 7.22 8.34
C ASP A 45 9.30 6.50 7.00
N VAL A 46 8.18 6.73 6.32
CA VAL A 46 7.89 6.16 5.01
C VAL A 46 7.77 7.27 4.00
N SER A 47 8.55 7.21 2.95
CA SER A 47 8.53 8.17 1.87
C SER A 47 8.41 7.49 0.51
N VAL A 48 7.82 8.21 -0.45
CA VAL A 48 7.63 7.78 -1.84
C VAL A 48 8.04 8.92 -2.75
N ASP A 49 8.85 8.67 -3.77
CA ASP A 49 9.22 9.72 -4.73
C ASP A 49 8.00 10.14 -5.56
N SER A 50 7.33 9.17 -6.17
CA SER A 50 6.15 9.44 -6.97
C SER A 50 5.22 8.23 -7.06
N VAL A 51 3.94 8.51 -7.26
CA VAL A 51 2.92 7.55 -7.68
C VAL A 51 2.44 7.97 -9.06
N ALA A 52 2.21 7.04 -9.94
CA ALA A 52 1.63 7.25 -11.25
C ALA A 52 0.46 6.27 -11.44
N ILE A 53 -0.73 6.78 -11.74
CA ILE A 53 -1.94 5.98 -11.96
C ILE A 53 -2.43 6.27 -13.36
N ASP A 54 -2.47 5.23 -14.21
CA ASP A 54 -3.04 5.30 -15.54
C ASP A 54 -4.35 4.53 -15.60
N THR A 55 -5.45 5.26 -15.49
CA THR A 55 -6.81 4.70 -15.54
C THR A 55 -7.23 4.23 -16.92
N THR A 56 -6.47 4.57 -17.96
CA THR A 56 -6.75 4.13 -19.35
C THR A 56 -6.10 2.79 -19.66
N GLN A 57 -5.03 2.45 -18.94
CA GLN A 57 -4.29 1.19 -19.05
C GLN A 57 -4.48 0.28 -17.84
N ASP A 58 -5.34 0.66 -16.91
CA ASP A 58 -5.62 -0.07 -15.66
C ASP A 58 -4.32 -0.40 -14.90
N SER A 59 -3.40 0.55 -14.84
CA SER A 59 -2.09 0.35 -14.24
C SER A 59 -1.74 1.43 -13.22
N ALA A 60 -0.89 1.05 -12.26
CA ALA A 60 -0.32 1.97 -11.28
C ALA A 60 1.15 1.63 -11.06
N ALA A 61 1.94 2.65 -10.73
CA ALA A 61 3.34 2.48 -10.34
C ALA A 61 3.67 3.37 -9.14
N ILE A 62 4.53 2.85 -8.26
CA ILE A 62 5.15 3.58 -7.15
C ILE A 62 6.64 3.58 -7.42
N ASN A 63 7.26 4.74 -7.35
CA ASN A 63 8.70 4.90 -7.53
C ASN A 63 9.33 5.40 -6.22
N GLY A 64 10.51 4.88 -5.91
CA GLY A 64 11.32 5.35 -4.81
C GLY A 64 10.67 5.21 -3.44
N LEU A 65 10.07 4.04 -3.13
CA LEU A 65 9.57 3.78 -1.79
C LEU A 65 10.74 3.51 -0.85
N ILE A 66 10.78 4.23 0.26
CA ILE A 66 11.75 4.03 1.34
C ILE A 66 10.99 3.88 2.65
N VAL A 67 11.34 2.86 3.41
CA VAL A 67 10.94 2.68 4.79
C VAL A 67 12.19 2.86 5.65
N GLY A 68 12.25 3.94 6.39
CA GLY A 68 13.32 4.25 7.32
C GLY A 68 13.44 3.25 8.47
N ASN A 69 14.28 3.53 9.41
CA ASN A 69 14.41 2.70 10.60
C ASN A 69 13.54 3.21 11.75
N PRO A 70 13.00 2.29 12.57
CA PRO A 70 12.45 2.66 13.87
C PRO A 70 13.52 3.24 14.79
N ASP A 71 13.10 3.92 15.85
CA ASP A 71 14.02 4.45 16.85
C ASP A 71 14.98 3.38 17.41
N GLY A 72 16.27 3.73 17.54
CA GLY A 72 17.30 2.86 18.09
C GLY A 72 18.13 2.11 17.06
N PHE A 73 17.94 2.37 15.78
CA PHE A 73 18.76 1.87 14.67
C PHE A 73 19.41 3.03 13.92
N ASN A 74 20.54 2.80 13.25
CA ASN A 74 21.42 3.85 12.72
C ASN A 74 21.62 3.81 11.20
N THR A 75 21.22 2.72 10.52
CA THR A 75 21.29 2.66 9.07
C THR A 75 20.25 3.59 8.42
N ASP A 76 20.50 4.04 7.21
CA ASP A 76 19.66 5.05 6.55
C ASP A 76 18.21 4.57 6.34
N TYR A 77 18.02 3.28 6.08
CA TYR A 77 16.70 2.68 5.88
C TYR A 77 16.69 1.18 6.25
N ALA A 78 15.53 0.67 6.55
CA ALA A 78 15.29 -0.77 6.73
C ALA A 78 14.94 -1.45 5.41
N PHE A 79 14.18 -0.75 4.57
CA PHE A 79 13.73 -1.26 3.28
C PHE A 79 13.66 -0.13 2.25
N SER A 80 14.10 -0.40 1.04
CA SER A 80 13.88 0.50 -0.09
C SER A 80 13.44 -0.29 -1.33
N LEU A 81 12.77 0.41 -2.23
CA LEU A 81 12.22 -0.16 -3.45
C LEU A 81 12.36 0.87 -4.58
N GLY A 82 13.06 0.51 -5.65
CA GLY A 82 13.22 1.41 -6.80
C GLY A 82 11.91 1.64 -7.53
N ASN A 83 11.19 0.58 -7.88
CA ASN A 83 9.90 0.67 -8.53
C ASN A 83 9.03 -0.56 -8.21
N ILE A 84 7.74 -0.33 -7.98
CA ILE A 84 6.72 -1.37 -8.07
C ILE A 84 5.65 -0.91 -9.06
N SER A 85 5.33 -1.76 -10.03
CA SER A 85 4.23 -1.53 -10.95
C SER A 85 3.22 -2.65 -10.91
N VAL A 86 1.96 -2.29 -11.03
CA VAL A 86 0.81 -3.19 -10.97
C VAL A 86 -0.06 -2.94 -12.19
N ARG A 87 -0.49 -4.00 -12.85
CA ARG A 87 -1.48 -3.94 -13.91
C ARG A 87 -2.68 -4.81 -13.53
N LEU A 88 -3.84 -4.21 -13.60
CA LEU A 88 -5.10 -4.81 -13.21
C LEU A 88 -5.94 -5.20 -14.43
N ASP A 89 -6.91 -6.06 -14.23
CA ASP A 89 -8.05 -6.20 -15.14
C ASP A 89 -9.15 -5.25 -14.66
N GLY A 90 -9.24 -4.06 -15.28
CA GLY A 90 -10.18 -3.01 -14.87
C GLY A 90 -11.64 -3.45 -14.88
N SER A 91 -12.01 -4.44 -15.70
CA SER A 91 -13.36 -4.99 -15.71
C SER A 91 -13.75 -5.70 -14.42
N THR A 92 -12.75 -6.10 -13.61
CA THR A 92 -12.97 -6.81 -12.34
C THR A 92 -13.05 -5.89 -11.12
N LEU A 93 -12.77 -4.59 -11.25
CA LEU A 93 -12.73 -3.64 -10.13
C LEU A 93 -14.08 -3.49 -9.39
N THR A 94 -15.18 -3.80 -10.04
CA THR A 94 -16.53 -3.77 -9.46
C THR A 94 -17.08 -5.17 -9.12
N SER A 95 -16.23 -6.20 -9.21
CA SER A 95 -16.59 -7.59 -8.95
C SER A 95 -16.16 -8.02 -7.53
N ASP A 96 -16.68 -9.15 -7.07
CA ASP A 96 -16.27 -9.78 -5.80
C ASP A 96 -14.82 -10.28 -5.84
N THR A 97 -14.22 -10.38 -7.04
CA THR A 97 -12.85 -10.82 -7.26
C THR A 97 -12.13 -9.82 -8.15
N ILE A 98 -11.09 -9.17 -7.62
CA ILE A 98 -10.18 -8.29 -8.38
C ILE A 98 -9.05 -9.13 -8.94
N ARG A 99 -8.79 -9.01 -10.24
CA ARG A 99 -7.68 -9.70 -10.91
C ARG A 99 -6.53 -8.74 -11.15
N VAL A 100 -5.37 -9.07 -10.60
CA VAL A 100 -4.09 -8.42 -10.84
C VAL A 100 -3.35 -9.26 -11.89
N ILE A 101 -3.20 -8.72 -13.09
CA ILE A 101 -2.55 -9.42 -14.21
C ILE A 101 -1.06 -9.56 -13.96
N GLU A 102 -0.43 -8.51 -13.41
CA GLU A 102 1.00 -8.48 -13.24
C GLU A 102 1.41 -7.53 -12.11
N VAL A 103 2.38 -7.97 -11.31
CA VAL A 103 3.13 -7.14 -10.36
C VAL A 103 4.61 -7.24 -10.69
N ILE A 104 5.28 -6.12 -10.93
CA ILE A 104 6.72 -6.06 -11.13
C ILE A 104 7.33 -5.25 -10.00
N ILE A 105 8.28 -5.86 -9.29
CA ILE A 105 9.05 -5.27 -8.21
C ILE A 105 10.49 -5.16 -8.69
N ALA A 106 11.04 -3.94 -8.78
CA ALA A 106 12.39 -3.67 -9.26
C ALA A 106 13.24 -3.01 -8.18
N ALA A 107 14.47 -3.48 -8.08
CA ALA A 107 15.48 -3.01 -7.13
C ALA A 107 14.97 -2.94 -5.67
N PRO A 108 14.36 -4.03 -5.14
CA PRO A 108 14.12 -4.09 -3.71
C PRO A 108 15.44 -4.23 -2.97
N SER A 109 15.64 -3.43 -1.90
CA SER A 109 16.81 -3.51 -1.03
C SER A 109 16.36 -3.59 0.43
N VAL A 110 16.95 -4.51 1.16
CA VAL A 110 16.69 -4.72 2.59
C VAL A 110 17.99 -4.52 3.35
N THR A 111 17.98 -3.63 4.35
CA THR A 111 19.09 -3.43 5.27
C THR A 111 18.71 -4.05 6.62
N TYR A 112 19.36 -5.14 6.95
CA TYR A 112 19.18 -5.80 8.24
C TYR A 112 20.20 -5.26 9.24
N GLU A 113 19.71 -4.57 10.26
CA GLU A 113 20.55 -4.04 11.35
C GLU A 113 20.21 -4.72 12.67
N LEU A 114 21.27 -5.19 13.37
CA LEU A 114 21.14 -5.77 14.70
C LEU A 114 21.27 -4.66 15.77
N GLY A 115 20.22 -4.46 16.54
CA GLY A 115 20.25 -3.68 17.78
C GLY A 115 20.56 -4.54 19.00
N ASN A 116 20.48 -3.94 20.19
CA ASN A 116 20.87 -4.60 21.44
C ASN A 116 20.09 -5.90 21.75
N ASN A 117 18.82 -6.02 21.39
CA ASN A 117 17.96 -7.16 21.68
C ASN A 117 17.08 -7.62 20.51
N THR A 118 17.14 -6.94 19.38
CA THR A 118 16.25 -7.17 18.24
C THR A 118 16.86 -6.59 16.97
N SER A 119 16.27 -6.86 15.81
CA SER A 119 16.64 -6.18 14.58
C SER A 119 15.62 -5.10 14.20
N ASN A 120 16.04 -4.19 13.31
CA ASN A 120 15.16 -3.19 12.71
C ASN A 120 13.92 -3.84 12.05
N ILE A 121 14.15 -4.88 11.24
CA ILE A 121 13.07 -5.61 10.54
C ILE A 121 12.10 -6.25 11.54
N ALA A 122 12.59 -6.95 12.57
CA ALA A 122 11.74 -7.55 13.60
C ALA A 122 10.96 -6.50 14.40
N THR A 123 11.50 -5.30 14.56
CA THR A 123 10.81 -4.19 15.22
C THR A 123 9.69 -3.65 14.34
N ILE A 124 9.94 -3.42 13.05
CA ILE A 124 8.91 -3.03 12.09
C ILE A 124 7.78 -4.07 12.05
N GLN A 125 8.13 -5.36 11.98
CA GLN A 125 7.15 -6.44 11.97
C GLN A 125 6.23 -6.39 13.20
N ARG A 126 6.78 -6.26 14.40
CA ARG A 126 5.99 -6.12 15.64
C ARG A 126 5.08 -4.89 15.64
N ASN A 127 5.57 -3.78 15.08
CA ASN A 127 4.76 -2.56 14.96
C ASN A 127 3.54 -2.79 14.07
N VAL A 128 3.75 -3.42 12.90
CA VAL A 128 2.69 -3.81 11.96
C VAL A 128 1.69 -4.75 12.63
N GLU A 129 2.15 -5.81 13.30
CA GLU A 129 1.29 -6.77 14.01
C GLU A 129 0.45 -6.08 15.09
N SER A 130 1.08 -5.21 15.88
CA SER A 130 0.40 -4.43 16.92
C SER A 130 -0.64 -3.47 16.35
N PHE A 131 -0.38 -2.91 15.18
CA PHE A 131 -1.34 -2.06 14.48
C PHE A 131 -2.54 -2.89 14.00
N VAL A 132 -2.30 -4.01 13.33
CA VAL A 132 -3.36 -4.92 12.85
C VAL A 132 -4.24 -5.39 14.00
N GLN A 133 -3.67 -5.81 15.13
CA GLN A 133 -4.43 -6.23 16.31
C GLN A 133 -5.34 -5.12 16.86
N ARG A 134 -4.87 -3.88 16.87
CA ARG A 134 -5.66 -2.72 17.32
C ARG A 134 -6.84 -2.40 16.40
N VAL A 135 -6.65 -2.56 15.09
CA VAL A 135 -7.67 -2.20 14.09
C VAL A 135 -8.68 -3.33 13.87
N SER A 136 -8.23 -4.59 13.93
CA SER A 136 -9.09 -5.76 13.70
C SER A 136 -9.93 -6.15 14.93
N GLY A 137 -9.67 -5.58 16.12
CA GLY A 137 -10.31 -5.99 17.36
C GLY A 137 -9.84 -7.39 17.82
N PRO A 138 -10.30 -7.91 18.96
CA PRO A 138 -9.89 -9.21 19.46
C PRO A 138 -10.52 -10.35 18.64
N THR A 139 -10.03 -10.60 17.46
CA THR A 139 -10.22 -11.86 16.73
C THR A 139 -9.07 -12.78 17.12
N GLY A 140 -9.43 -13.93 17.69
CA GLY A 140 -8.58 -14.86 18.40
C GLY A 140 -7.21 -15.13 17.74
N ALA A 141 -6.23 -15.23 18.62
CA ALA A 141 -4.87 -15.65 18.33
C ALA A 141 -4.84 -16.95 17.49
N GLY A 142 -4.34 -16.84 16.26
CA GLY A 142 -3.94 -17.98 15.43
C GLY A 142 -2.45 -17.86 15.17
N GLY A 143 -1.68 -18.74 15.84
CA GLY A 143 -0.21 -18.77 15.76
C GLY A 143 0.30 -19.00 14.34
N ALA A 144 1.44 -18.40 14.09
CA ALA A 144 2.28 -18.71 12.94
C ALA A 144 2.80 -20.15 13.07
N ASP A 145 2.24 -21.06 12.32
CA ASP A 145 2.90 -22.30 11.94
C ASP A 145 2.70 -22.49 10.44
N GLY A 146 3.82 -22.64 9.74
CA GLY A 146 3.84 -22.75 8.30
C GLY A 146 3.22 -24.07 7.83
N SER A 147 2.18 -23.96 7.07
CA SER A 147 1.72 -25.02 6.15
C SER A 147 0.84 -24.38 5.07
N GLU A 148 1.23 -24.61 3.84
CA GLU A 148 0.46 -24.33 2.63
C GLU A 148 -0.87 -25.06 2.69
N ASP A 149 -1.96 -24.30 2.80
CA ASP A 149 -3.27 -24.58 2.19
C ASP A 149 -4.23 -23.46 2.63
N ALA A 150 -4.27 -22.37 1.87
CA ALA A 150 -5.18 -21.26 2.14
C ALA A 150 -6.50 -21.48 1.41
N SER A 151 -7.35 -22.33 1.98
CA SER A 151 -8.79 -22.29 1.77
C SER A 151 -9.44 -21.74 3.04
N SER A 152 -9.42 -20.43 3.21
CA SER A 152 -10.22 -19.70 4.22
C SER A 152 -11.51 -19.23 3.55
N GLU A 153 -12.51 -20.08 3.52
CA GLU A 153 -13.90 -19.66 3.35
C GLU A 153 -14.36 -19.00 4.66
N ASN A 154 -14.77 -17.74 4.57
CA ASN A 154 -15.57 -16.89 5.44
C ASN A 154 -14.87 -15.61 5.94
N ALA A 155 -14.42 -14.78 4.99
CA ALA A 155 -14.46 -13.34 5.21
C ALA A 155 -15.23 -12.74 4.02
N SER A 156 -16.27 -11.98 4.30
CA SER A 156 -16.99 -11.14 3.34
C SER A 156 -16.06 -10.02 2.82
N GLY A 157 -14.97 -10.40 2.17
CA GLY A 157 -13.95 -9.53 1.61
C GLY A 157 -13.79 -9.79 0.12
N THR A 158 -13.53 -8.74 -0.65
CA THR A 158 -13.16 -8.83 -2.04
C THR A 158 -11.96 -9.78 -2.20
N LYS A 159 -12.08 -10.81 -3.02
CA LYS A 159 -10.97 -11.71 -3.35
C LYS A 159 -9.99 -11.00 -4.28
N VAL A 160 -8.69 -11.27 -4.12
CA VAL A 160 -7.66 -10.77 -5.04
C VAL A 160 -6.93 -11.98 -5.64
N ILE A 161 -6.85 -12.03 -6.97
CA ILE A 161 -6.07 -13.03 -7.71
C ILE A 161 -4.91 -12.29 -8.38
N ILE A 162 -3.69 -12.79 -8.20
CA ILE A 162 -2.50 -12.26 -8.85
C ILE A 162 -1.97 -13.33 -9.81
N ASP A 163 -1.94 -13.01 -11.11
CA ASP A 163 -1.51 -13.97 -12.13
C ASP A 163 0.03 -14.11 -12.17
N ASN A 164 0.74 -12.97 -12.13
CA ASN A 164 2.19 -12.95 -12.27
C ASN A 164 2.83 -11.98 -11.29
N VAL A 165 3.93 -12.41 -10.65
CA VAL A 165 4.79 -11.55 -9.83
C VAL A 165 6.23 -11.71 -10.30
N TYR A 166 6.88 -10.60 -10.59
CA TYR A 166 8.29 -10.55 -10.99
C TYR A 166 9.07 -9.71 -9.99
N VAL A 167 10.18 -10.24 -9.50
CA VAL A 167 11.15 -9.50 -8.66
C VAL A 167 12.47 -9.45 -9.42
N ARG A 168 13.05 -8.25 -9.55
CA ARG A 168 14.28 -8.02 -10.30
C ARG A 168 15.25 -7.16 -9.48
N ASP A 169 16.54 -7.43 -9.64
CA ASP A 169 17.64 -6.60 -9.11
C ASP A 169 17.55 -6.37 -7.59
N GLY A 170 17.16 -7.41 -6.83
CA GLY A 170 17.07 -7.33 -5.37
C GLY A 170 18.44 -7.36 -4.69
N ASP A 171 18.60 -6.61 -3.59
CA ASP A 171 19.78 -6.55 -2.73
C ASP A 171 19.43 -6.76 -1.27
N VAL A 172 20.36 -7.38 -0.52
CA VAL A 172 20.22 -7.57 0.93
C VAL A 172 21.55 -7.24 1.60
N SER A 173 21.53 -6.27 2.51
CA SER A 173 22.69 -5.83 3.30
C SER A 173 22.50 -6.14 4.78
N VAL A 174 23.59 -6.48 5.47
CA VAL A 174 23.61 -6.75 6.91
C VAL A 174 24.61 -5.80 7.56
N SER A 175 24.19 -5.14 8.64
CA SER A 175 24.98 -4.19 9.42
C SER A 175 24.91 -4.49 10.92
#